data_c5b59596174f3132478cabc20496c5b0
#
_entry.id   c5b59596174f3132478cabc20496c5b0
#
_cell.length_a   1.000
_cell.length_b   1.000
_cell.length_c   1.000
_cell.angle_alpha   90.00
_cell.angle_beta   90.00
_cell.angle_gamma   90.00
#
_symmetry.space_group_name_H-M   'P 1'
#
loop_
_entity.id
_entity.type
_entity.pdbx_description
1 polymer ?
#
loop_
_entity_poly.entity_id
_entity_poly.type
_entity_poly.pdbx_seq_one_letter_code
_entity_poly.pdbx_strand_id
1 'polypeptide(L)'
;YTVTGTHLHIMLKGPNRSIKYFISDYKSMILRYLASIGRKISTDSFLMSSKEMGTLTQVKKTICYILRNSLDVDKTLMPSYYEWSSAGLYFANDTTFTSGAKISEMTEYKRVNLLKTKFDFPPEWRVLPNGLINPSCFVDYQMVNDMFKTANAFIAFMYFRSDDDGVIKRYMSGRAINELSDNELRKSVSALASDLFHTGIRDLSVGEKVALVSHLRKNY
;
A
#
# COMPACT_ATOMS: atom_id res chain seq x y z
N TYR A 1 -0.29 5.91 0.44
CA TYR A 1 -1.10 5.39 -0.66
C TYR A 1 -0.25 5.02 -1.88
N THR A 2 -0.82 4.22 -2.76
CA THR A 2 -0.32 4.00 -4.12
C THR A 2 -1.51 3.74 -5.04
N VAL A 3 -1.57 4.48 -6.15
CA VAL A 3 -2.58 4.31 -7.21
C VAL A 3 -1.91 3.61 -8.39
N THR A 4 -2.47 2.49 -8.81
CA THR A 4 -2.03 1.78 -10.03
C THR A 4 -3.09 1.91 -11.13
N GLY A 5 -2.85 1.32 -12.29
CA GLY A 5 -3.81 1.39 -13.39
C GLY A 5 -5.17 0.73 -13.12
N THR A 6 -5.27 -0.14 -12.13
CA THR A 6 -6.47 -0.95 -11.84
C THR A 6 -6.98 -0.83 -10.40
N HIS A 7 -6.18 -0.36 -9.47
CA HIS A 7 -6.56 -0.33 -8.06
C HIS A 7 -5.80 0.74 -7.26
N LEU A 8 -6.40 1.13 -6.14
CA LEU A 8 -5.81 2.01 -5.14
C LEU A 8 -5.57 1.20 -3.85
N HIS A 9 -4.36 1.29 -3.34
CA HIS A 9 -4.03 0.90 -1.97
C HIS A 9 -3.86 2.15 -1.11
N ILE A 10 -4.58 2.21 -0.01
CA ILE A 10 -4.51 3.34 0.92
C ILE A 10 -4.57 2.84 2.37
N MET A 11 -3.78 3.46 3.24
CA MET A 11 -3.90 3.30 4.69
C MET A 11 -4.54 4.56 5.26
N LEU A 12 -5.59 4.39 6.05
CA LEU A 12 -6.33 5.46 6.68
C LEU A 12 -6.26 5.32 8.20
N LYS A 13 -6.15 6.45 8.90
CA LYS A 13 -6.21 6.53 10.36
C LYS A 13 -7.33 7.47 10.74
N GLY A 14 -8.23 7.01 11.60
CA GLY A 14 -9.35 7.83 12.09
C GLY A 14 -10.47 6.97 12.66
N PRO A 15 -11.54 7.61 13.13
CA PRO A 15 -12.74 6.91 13.58
C PRO A 15 -13.37 6.09 12.45
N ASN A 16 -13.82 4.87 12.74
CA ASN A 16 -14.43 3.97 11.76
C ASN A 16 -15.56 4.63 10.95
N ARG A 17 -16.35 5.49 11.57
CA ARG A 17 -17.42 6.23 10.90
C ARG A 17 -16.86 7.13 9.79
N SER A 18 -15.82 7.90 10.09
CA SER A 18 -15.17 8.81 9.13
C SER A 18 -14.52 8.05 7.99
N ILE A 19 -13.87 6.93 8.28
CA ILE A 19 -13.27 6.04 7.27
C ILE A 19 -14.36 5.49 6.33
N LYS A 20 -15.50 5.02 6.87
CA LYS A 20 -16.62 4.52 6.05
C LYS A 20 -17.20 5.61 5.13
N TYR A 21 -17.36 6.83 5.63
CA TYR A 21 -17.79 7.96 4.80
C TYR A 21 -16.80 8.27 3.69
N PHE A 22 -15.51 8.40 4.02
CA PHE A 22 -14.47 8.63 3.04
C PHE A 22 -14.50 7.57 1.92
N ILE A 23 -14.60 6.30 2.28
CA ILE A 23 -14.65 5.18 1.33
C ILE A 23 -15.87 5.29 0.42
N SER A 24 -17.04 5.58 0.98
CA SER A 24 -18.30 5.75 0.22
C SER A 24 -18.24 6.92 -0.76
N ASP A 25 -17.73 8.06 -0.29
CA ASP A 25 -17.59 9.26 -1.11
C ASP A 25 -16.55 9.06 -2.22
N TYR A 26 -15.41 8.45 -1.90
CA TYR A 26 -14.38 8.11 -2.88
C TYR A 26 -14.95 7.21 -3.99
N LYS A 27 -15.67 6.13 -3.63
CA LYS A 27 -16.34 5.25 -4.59
C LYS A 27 -17.29 6.05 -5.50
N SER A 28 -18.13 6.88 -4.90
CA SER A 28 -19.12 7.69 -5.63
C SER A 28 -18.47 8.69 -6.57
N MET A 29 -17.35 9.30 -6.16
CA MET A 29 -16.58 10.25 -6.99
C MET A 29 -15.94 9.56 -8.19
N ILE A 30 -15.31 8.41 -7.99
CA ILE A 30 -14.68 7.65 -9.08
C ILE A 30 -15.72 7.17 -10.10
N LEU A 31 -16.84 6.64 -9.64
CA LEU A 31 -17.91 6.19 -10.54
C LEU A 31 -18.49 7.34 -11.38
N ARG A 32 -18.67 8.51 -10.76
CA ARG A 32 -19.12 9.73 -11.48
C ARG A 32 -18.08 10.20 -12.49
N TYR A 33 -16.81 10.20 -12.11
CA TYR A 33 -15.73 10.58 -13.02
C TYR A 33 -15.66 9.63 -14.22
N LEU A 34 -15.68 8.33 -13.98
CA LEU A 34 -15.66 7.33 -15.05
C LEU A 34 -16.86 7.47 -16.00
N ALA A 35 -18.05 7.70 -15.45
CA ALA A 35 -19.23 7.98 -16.25
C ALA A 35 -19.09 9.26 -17.10
N SER A 36 -18.47 10.31 -16.57
CA SER A 36 -18.26 11.56 -17.30
C SER A 36 -17.31 11.44 -18.51
N ILE A 37 -16.41 10.47 -18.47
CA ILE A 37 -15.51 10.14 -19.60
C ILE A 37 -16.03 8.98 -20.47
N GLY A 38 -17.32 8.63 -20.34
CA GLY A 38 -17.97 7.59 -21.15
C GLY A 38 -17.70 6.15 -20.69
N ARG A 39 -16.99 5.94 -19.57
CA ARG A 39 -16.73 4.63 -19.00
C ARG A 39 -17.74 4.30 -17.91
N LYS A 40 -18.80 3.59 -18.25
CA LYS A 40 -19.78 3.10 -17.28
C LYS A 40 -19.30 1.78 -16.68
N ILE A 41 -18.97 1.81 -15.39
CA ILE A 41 -18.62 0.62 -14.59
C ILE A 41 -19.79 0.33 -13.66
N SER A 42 -20.19 -0.94 -13.58
CA SER A 42 -21.18 -1.38 -12.60
C SER A 42 -20.66 -1.12 -11.18
N THR A 43 -21.54 -0.70 -10.29
CA THR A 43 -21.23 -0.53 -8.85
C THR A 43 -20.66 -1.81 -8.23
N ASP A 44 -21.09 -2.97 -8.73
CA ASP A 44 -20.67 -4.28 -8.24
C ASP A 44 -19.27 -4.67 -8.72
N SER A 45 -18.81 -4.07 -9.83
CA SER A 45 -17.45 -4.25 -10.34
C SER A 45 -16.40 -3.44 -9.56
N PHE A 46 -16.84 -2.45 -8.77
CA PHE A 46 -15.95 -1.66 -7.92
C PHE A 46 -15.83 -2.33 -6.55
N LEU A 47 -14.91 -3.29 -6.49
CA LEU A 47 -14.65 -4.05 -5.28
C LEU A 47 -13.86 -3.21 -4.27
N MET A 48 -14.27 -3.27 -3.01
CA MET A 48 -13.57 -2.64 -1.90
C MET A 48 -13.39 -3.64 -0.77
N SER A 49 -12.18 -3.73 -0.24
CA SER A 49 -11.90 -4.47 0.98
C SER A 49 -11.19 -3.55 1.98
N SER A 50 -11.51 -3.69 3.25
CA SER A 50 -10.83 -2.96 4.32
C SER A 50 -10.45 -3.92 5.44
N LYS A 51 -9.30 -3.66 6.06
CA LYS A 51 -8.83 -4.41 7.21
C LYS A 51 -8.27 -3.46 8.25
N GLU A 52 -8.64 -3.69 9.50
CA GLU A 52 -8.08 -3.00 10.65
C GLU A 52 -6.70 -3.58 11.00
N MET A 53 -5.75 -2.70 11.34
CA MET A 53 -4.40 -3.06 11.75
C MET A 53 -4.27 -2.96 13.27
N GLY A 54 -3.95 -4.08 13.93
CA GLY A 54 -3.89 -4.15 15.39
C GLY A 54 -2.51 -3.85 15.98
N THR A 55 -1.42 -3.98 15.21
CA THR A 55 -0.06 -3.83 15.74
C THR A 55 0.80 -2.90 14.88
N LEU A 56 1.79 -2.24 15.52
CA LEU A 56 2.73 -1.38 14.83
C LEU A 56 3.53 -2.13 13.74
N THR A 57 3.86 -3.38 13.99
CA THR A 57 4.57 -4.22 13.01
C THR A 57 3.72 -4.47 11.77
N GLN A 58 2.43 -4.79 11.93
CA GLN A 58 1.50 -4.93 10.81
C GLN A 58 1.37 -3.61 10.03
N VAL A 59 1.25 -2.47 10.73
CA VAL A 59 1.19 -1.15 10.09
C VAL A 59 2.43 -0.90 9.25
N LYS A 60 3.64 -1.10 9.78
CA LYS A 60 4.90 -0.94 9.04
C LYS A 60 4.96 -1.83 7.79
N LYS A 61 4.65 -3.12 7.93
CA LYS A 61 4.64 -4.08 6.82
C LYS A 61 3.64 -3.67 5.74
N THR A 62 2.44 -3.26 6.15
CA THR A 62 1.39 -2.86 5.22
C THR A 62 1.72 -1.56 4.49
N ILE A 63 2.32 -0.57 5.18
CA ILE A 63 2.83 0.65 4.51
C ILE A 63 3.82 0.27 3.41
N CYS A 64 4.84 -0.52 3.73
CA CYS A 64 5.84 -0.92 2.75
C CYS A 64 5.23 -1.75 1.61
N TYR A 65 4.26 -2.64 1.91
CA TYR A 65 3.52 -3.36 0.89
C TYR A 65 2.77 -2.41 -0.06
N ILE A 66 2.01 -1.45 0.49
CA ILE A 66 1.28 -0.45 -0.29
C ILE A 66 2.22 0.28 -1.25
N LEU A 67 3.36 0.74 -0.76
CA LEU A 67 4.30 1.54 -1.55
C LEU A 67 4.99 0.70 -2.64
N ARG A 68 5.25 -0.58 -2.39
CA ARG A 68 5.82 -1.51 -3.39
C ARG A 68 4.87 -1.85 -4.53
N ASN A 69 3.57 -1.59 -4.41
CA ASN A 69 2.65 -1.81 -5.55
C ASN A 69 2.97 -0.94 -6.78
N SER A 70 3.77 0.10 -6.65
CA SER A 70 4.33 0.83 -7.79
C SER A 70 5.20 -0.05 -8.70
N LEU A 71 5.86 -1.07 -8.15
CA LEU A 71 6.68 -2.03 -8.89
C LEU A 71 5.85 -3.00 -9.76
N ASP A 72 4.56 -3.13 -9.47
CA ASP A 72 3.62 -3.88 -10.34
C ASP A 72 3.32 -3.11 -11.63
N VAL A 73 3.50 -1.77 -11.62
CA VAL A 73 3.33 -0.90 -12.79
C VAL A 73 4.63 -0.82 -13.59
N ASP A 74 5.74 -0.56 -12.91
CA ASP A 74 7.08 -0.50 -13.52
C ASP A 74 8.11 -1.08 -12.54
N LYS A 75 8.67 -2.22 -12.89
CA LYS A 75 9.68 -2.93 -12.09
C LYS A 75 11.04 -2.25 -12.04
N THR A 76 11.30 -1.31 -12.95
CA THR A 76 12.56 -0.57 -13.04
C THR A 76 12.53 0.72 -12.24
N LEU A 77 11.34 1.21 -11.89
CA LEU A 77 11.15 2.46 -11.17
C LEU A 77 11.28 2.23 -9.65
N MET A 78 12.09 3.03 -8.99
CA MET A 78 12.08 3.05 -7.52
C MET A 78 10.74 3.60 -7.02
N PRO A 79 10.12 2.98 -5.99
CA PRO A 79 8.82 3.43 -5.45
C PRO A 79 8.76 4.93 -5.11
N SER A 80 9.88 5.53 -4.68
CA SER A 80 9.98 6.96 -4.36
C SER A 80 9.85 7.90 -5.57
N TYR A 81 10.06 7.40 -6.78
CA TYR A 81 9.91 8.17 -8.03
C TYR A 81 8.55 7.97 -8.70
N TYR A 82 7.71 7.07 -8.16
CA TYR A 82 6.39 6.86 -8.71
C TYR A 82 5.43 7.97 -8.26
N GLU A 83 5.04 8.84 -9.17
CA GLU A 83 4.26 10.06 -8.87
C GLU A 83 2.86 9.79 -8.28
N TRP A 84 2.28 8.62 -8.53
CA TRP A 84 0.97 8.21 -8.00
C TRP A 84 1.08 7.47 -6.66
N SER A 85 2.17 7.70 -5.92
CA SER A 85 2.43 7.12 -4.60
C SER A 85 2.89 8.18 -3.61
N SER A 86 2.65 7.93 -2.33
CA SER A 86 3.22 8.74 -1.26
C SER A 86 4.65 8.36 -0.89
N ALA A 87 5.26 7.40 -1.58
CA ALA A 87 6.59 6.89 -1.21
C ALA A 87 7.68 7.96 -1.23
N GLY A 88 7.60 8.93 -2.14
CA GLY A 88 8.57 10.02 -2.26
C GLY A 88 8.52 11.07 -1.13
N LEU A 89 7.53 11.00 -0.23
CA LEU A 89 7.43 11.92 0.92
C LEU A 89 8.26 11.48 2.12
N TYR A 90 8.47 10.17 2.27
CA TYR A 90 9.06 9.65 3.51
C TYR A 90 10.56 9.89 3.52
N PHE A 91 11.04 10.53 4.60
CA PHE A 91 12.42 10.97 4.77
C PHE A 91 12.92 11.89 3.65
N ALA A 92 11.98 12.58 2.96
CA ALA A 92 12.31 13.59 1.97
C ALA A 92 12.88 14.86 2.62
N ASN A 93 13.48 15.71 1.79
CA ASN A 93 13.99 17.00 2.23
C ASN A 93 12.89 18.09 2.21
N ASP A 94 13.18 19.24 2.82
CA ASP A 94 12.22 20.34 2.95
C ASP A 94 11.70 20.86 1.62
N THR A 95 12.48 20.79 0.55
CA THR A 95 12.06 21.23 -0.77
C THR A 95 10.90 20.43 -1.33
N THR A 96 10.78 19.14 -0.96
CA THR A 96 9.64 18.30 -1.34
C THR A 96 8.34 18.83 -0.74
N PHE A 97 8.36 19.23 0.53
CA PHE A 97 7.18 19.71 1.25
C PHE A 97 6.74 21.11 0.84
N THR A 98 7.68 21.94 0.41
CA THR A 98 7.43 23.32 -0.02
C THR A 98 7.21 23.44 -1.52
N SER A 99 7.33 22.37 -2.28
CA SER A 99 7.16 22.37 -3.74
C SER A 99 5.72 22.69 -4.16
N GLY A 100 5.58 23.43 -5.24
CA GLY A 100 4.30 23.82 -5.83
C GLY A 100 3.79 25.20 -5.38
N ALA A 101 2.84 25.73 -6.14
CA ALA A 101 2.16 26.99 -5.83
C ALA A 101 1.06 26.78 -4.79
N LYS A 102 0.89 27.71 -3.85
CA LYS A 102 -0.22 27.65 -2.89
C LYS A 102 -1.55 27.89 -3.60
N ILE A 103 -2.61 27.23 -3.11
CA ILE A 103 -3.98 27.45 -3.58
C ILE A 103 -4.37 28.94 -3.43
N SER A 104 -4.00 29.59 -2.32
CA SER A 104 -4.24 31.02 -2.06
C SER A 104 -3.58 31.95 -3.07
N GLU A 105 -2.55 31.52 -3.74
CA GLU A 105 -1.80 32.31 -4.76
C GLU A 105 -2.37 32.10 -6.18
N MET A 106 -3.40 31.25 -6.33
CA MET A 106 -3.99 30.92 -7.62
C MET A 106 -5.32 31.64 -7.82
N THR A 107 -5.56 32.16 -9.02
CA THR A 107 -6.90 32.61 -9.39
C THR A 107 -7.85 31.40 -9.46
N GLU A 108 -9.15 31.64 -9.22
CA GLU A 108 -10.18 30.59 -9.32
C GLU A 108 -10.14 29.90 -10.70
N TYR A 109 -10.04 30.67 -11.75
CA TYR A 109 -9.94 30.15 -13.12
C TYR A 109 -8.75 29.18 -13.29
N LYS A 110 -7.57 29.57 -12.81
CA LYS A 110 -6.36 28.74 -12.88
C LYS A 110 -6.52 27.46 -12.05
N ARG A 111 -7.07 27.59 -10.85
CA ARG A 111 -7.33 26.47 -9.94
C ARG A 111 -8.29 25.45 -10.58
N VAL A 112 -9.45 25.90 -11.05
CA VAL A 112 -10.47 25.02 -11.67
C VAL A 112 -9.94 24.35 -12.92
N ASN A 113 -9.19 25.08 -13.76
CA ASN A 113 -8.61 24.49 -14.97
C ASN A 113 -7.52 23.45 -14.68
N LEU A 114 -6.72 23.66 -13.66
CA LEU A 114 -5.62 22.77 -13.31
C LEU A 114 -6.13 21.53 -12.57
N LEU A 115 -6.95 21.73 -11.52
CA LEU A 115 -7.44 20.65 -10.67
C LEU A 115 -8.71 19.97 -11.21
N LYS A 116 -9.33 20.51 -12.26
CA LYS A 116 -10.55 20.00 -12.88
C LYS A 116 -11.73 19.87 -11.89
N THR A 117 -11.74 20.68 -10.86
CA THR A 117 -12.78 20.70 -9.82
C THR A 117 -13.01 22.12 -9.29
N LYS A 118 -14.24 22.35 -8.85
CA LYS A 118 -14.63 23.58 -8.12
C LYS A 118 -14.54 23.43 -6.60
N PHE A 119 -14.04 22.31 -6.11
CA PHE A 119 -13.88 22.08 -4.68
C PHE A 119 -12.99 23.14 -4.06
N ASP A 120 -13.37 23.64 -2.90
CA ASP A 120 -12.62 24.64 -2.16
C ASP A 120 -11.61 23.95 -1.24
N PHE A 121 -10.37 23.90 -1.70
CA PHE A 121 -9.26 23.30 -0.94
C PHE A 121 -8.73 24.27 0.10
N PRO A 122 -8.12 23.80 1.17
CA PRO A 122 -7.42 24.65 2.13
C PRO A 122 -6.42 25.58 1.43
N PRO A 123 -6.40 26.88 1.77
CA PRO A 123 -5.61 27.91 1.06
C PRO A 123 -4.10 27.66 1.12
N GLU A 124 -3.61 26.97 2.16
CA GLU A 124 -2.21 26.61 2.37
C GLU A 124 -1.75 25.42 1.54
N TRP A 125 -2.69 24.64 0.99
CA TRP A 125 -2.33 23.48 0.17
C TRP A 125 -1.60 23.91 -1.10
N ARG A 126 -0.77 23.02 -1.61
CA ARG A 126 0.10 23.28 -2.76
C ARG A 126 -0.25 22.40 -3.95
N VAL A 127 -0.17 22.98 -5.13
CA VAL A 127 -0.38 22.29 -6.40
C VAL A 127 0.96 22.22 -7.14
N LEU A 128 1.37 21.01 -7.45
CA LEU A 128 2.60 20.72 -8.19
C LEU A 128 2.47 21.13 -9.66
N PRO A 129 3.60 21.30 -10.39
CA PRO A 129 3.56 21.67 -11.81
C PRO A 129 2.80 20.70 -12.72
N ASN A 130 2.72 19.41 -12.33
CA ASN A 130 1.94 18.39 -13.04
C ASN A 130 0.42 18.46 -12.77
N GLY A 131 -0.05 19.41 -11.98
CA GLY A 131 -1.47 19.61 -11.65
C GLY A 131 -1.99 18.76 -10.50
N LEU A 132 -1.13 18.01 -9.82
CA LEU A 132 -1.51 17.24 -8.64
C LEU A 132 -1.37 18.07 -7.37
N ILE A 133 -2.23 17.83 -6.39
CA ILE A 133 -2.02 18.37 -5.04
C ILE A 133 -0.75 17.72 -4.47
N ASN A 134 0.13 18.54 -3.87
CA ASN A 134 1.31 18.00 -3.20
C ASN A 134 0.85 17.03 -2.09
N PRO A 135 1.26 15.76 -2.13
CA PRO A 135 0.80 14.77 -1.16
C PRO A 135 1.12 15.11 0.30
N SER A 136 2.13 15.97 0.55
CA SER A 136 2.43 16.45 1.92
C SER A 136 1.28 17.23 2.56
N CYS A 137 0.32 17.72 1.75
CA CYS A 137 -0.84 18.45 2.25
C CYS A 137 -1.87 17.55 2.95
N PHE A 138 -1.91 16.25 2.63
CA PHE A 138 -2.94 15.33 3.15
C PHE A 138 -2.40 13.98 3.65
N VAL A 139 -1.12 13.70 3.48
CA VAL A 139 -0.46 12.49 3.98
C VAL A 139 0.24 12.79 5.29
N ASP A 140 -0.05 12.01 6.33
CA ASP A 140 0.67 12.06 7.62
C ASP A 140 2.04 11.36 7.48
N TYR A 141 2.96 12.02 6.75
CA TYR A 141 4.30 11.49 6.51
C TYR A 141 5.16 11.50 7.78
N GLN A 142 4.90 12.42 8.71
CA GLN A 142 5.64 12.50 9.97
C GLN A 142 5.39 11.26 10.82
N MET A 143 4.14 10.80 10.92
CA MET A 143 3.82 9.57 11.61
C MET A 143 4.62 8.37 11.06
N VAL A 144 4.80 8.29 9.74
CA VAL A 144 5.58 7.21 9.13
C VAL A 144 7.08 7.36 9.43
N ASN A 145 7.62 8.58 9.30
CA ASN A 145 9.01 8.87 9.65
C ASN A 145 9.30 8.51 11.12
N ASP A 146 8.39 8.87 12.03
CA ASP A 146 8.51 8.53 13.46
C ASP A 146 8.45 7.03 13.72
N MET A 147 7.66 6.28 12.97
CA MET A 147 7.60 4.83 13.09
C MET A 147 8.91 4.15 12.67
N PHE A 148 9.52 4.59 11.59
CA PHE A 148 10.74 3.96 11.06
C PHE A 148 12.04 4.57 11.64
N LYS A 149 11.99 5.79 12.19
CA LYS A 149 13.08 6.53 12.83
C LYS A 149 14.18 7.01 11.89
N THR A 150 14.57 6.23 10.89
CA THR A 150 15.63 6.57 9.92
C THR A 150 15.26 6.14 8.51
N ALA A 151 15.78 6.88 7.52
CA ALA A 151 15.63 6.52 6.11
C ALA A 151 16.18 5.13 5.81
N ASN A 152 17.33 4.77 6.40
CA ASN A 152 17.95 3.46 6.20
C ASN A 152 17.05 2.32 6.72
N ALA A 153 16.41 2.50 7.89
CA ALA A 153 15.49 1.52 8.42
C ALA A 153 14.24 1.39 7.53
N PHE A 154 13.72 2.51 7.01
CA PHE A 154 12.60 2.51 6.08
C PHE A 154 12.95 1.79 4.78
N ILE A 155 14.09 2.12 4.17
CA ILE A 155 14.56 1.49 2.93
C ILE A 155 14.80 -0.01 3.15
N ALA A 156 15.47 -0.40 4.23
CA ALA A 156 15.67 -1.81 4.57
C ALA A 156 14.33 -2.55 4.67
N PHE A 157 13.33 -1.96 5.33
CA PHE A 157 11.99 -2.53 5.45
C PHE A 157 11.24 -2.59 4.11
N MET A 158 11.41 -1.57 3.26
CA MET A 158 10.83 -1.52 1.91
C MET A 158 11.35 -2.65 1.01
N TYR A 159 12.63 -2.97 1.09
CA TYR A 159 13.27 -3.96 0.21
C TYR A 159 13.47 -5.31 0.87
N PHE A 160 13.18 -5.42 2.16
CA PHE A 160 13.20 -6.72 2.83
C PHE A 160 12.04 -7.56 2.30
N ARG A 161 12.37 -8.47 1.39
CA ARG A 161 11.44 -9.50 0.92
C ARG A 161 11.29 -10.54 2.03
N SER A 162 10.45 -10.26 2.99
CA SER A 162 9.97 -11.33 3.85
C SER A 162 8.87 -12.08 3.11
N ASP A 163 8.75 -13.37 3.36
CA ASP A 163 7.61 -14.21 2.90
C ASP A 163 6.25 -13.64 3.35
N ASP A 164 6.27 -12.64 4.20
CA ASP A 164 5.13 -11.85 4.67
C ASP A 164 4.37 -11.09 3.58
N ASP A 165 4.94 -10.83 2.40
CA ASP A 165 4.18 -10.20 1.29
C ASP A 165 3.04 -11.11 0.81
N GLY A 166 3.25 -12.42 0.84
CA GLY A 166 2.20 -13.40 0.59
C GLY A 166 1.10 -13.35 1.65
N VAL A 167 1.48 -13.17 2.91
CA VAL A 167 0.56 -13.00 4.03
C VAL A 167 -0.22 -11.70 3.88
N ILE A 168 0.45 -10.56 3.63
CA ILE A 168 -0.21 -9.28 3.42
C ILE A 168 -1.16 -9.33 2.21
N LYS A 169 -0.75 -9.92 1.08
CA LYS A 169 -1.62 -10.11 -0.09
C LYS A 169 -2.88 -10.93 0.26
N ARG A 170 -2.75 -12.01 1.02
CA ARG A 170 -3.90 -12.80 1.50
C ARG A 170 -4.80 -11.97 2.41
N TYR A 171 -4.22 -11.18 3.31
CA TYR A 171 -4.96 -10.25 4.16
C TYR A 171 -5.75 -9.22 3.31
N MET A 172 -5.12 -8.62 2.33
CA MET A 172 -5.76 -7.62 1.44
C MET A 172 -6.82 -8.26 0.54
N SER A 173 -6.70 -9.54 0.19
CA SER A 173 -7.72 -10.26 -0.61
C SER A 173 -8.93 -10.73 0.20
N GLY A 174 -8.98 -10.45 1.50
CA GLY A 174 -10.09 -10.86 2.38
C GLY A 174 -10.14 -12.35 2.70
N ARG A 175 -9.14 -13.14 2.31
CA ARG A 175 -9.06 -14.57 2.67
C ARG A 175 -8.58 -14.70 4.11
N ALA A 176 -9.28 -15.48 4.91
CA ALA A 176 -8.88 -15.79 6.28
C ALA A 176 -7.48 -16.45 6.29
N ILE A 177 -6.62 -15.98 7.18
CA ILE A 177 -5.31 -16.58 7.41
C ILE A 177 -5.38 -17.28 8.77
N ASN A 178 -5.14 -18.56 8.79
CA ASN A 178 -4.75 -19.24 10.00
C ASN A 178 -3.27 -18.88 10.26
N GLU A 179 -3.03 -17.92 11.14
CA GLU A 179 -1.68 -17.61 11.61
C GLU A 179 -1.21 -18.75 12.49
N LEU A 180 -0.41 -19.63 11.93
CA LEU A 180 0.36 -20.56 12.73
C LEU A 180 1.45 -19.78 13.47
N SER A 181 1.58 -19.95 14.77
CA SER A 181 2.74 -19.46 15.50
C SER A 181 4.03 -20.11 14.96
N ASP A 182 5.20 -19.50 15.15
CA ASP A 182 6.48 -20.09 14.72
C ASP A 182 6.67 -21.52 15.22
N ASN A 183 6.15 -21.84 16.42
CA ASN A 183 6.21 -23.19 16.97
C ASN A 183 5.26 -24.18 16.27
N GLU A 184 4.07 -23.72 15.90
CA GLU A 184 3.11 -24.52 15.13
C GLU A 184 3.60 -24.73 13.71
N LEU A 185 4.15 -23.68 13.09
CA LEU A 185 4.76 -23.79 11.77
C LEU A 185 5.92 -24.79 11.76
N ARG A 186 6.84 -24.72 12.75
CA ARG A 186 7.94 -25.67 12.88
C ARG A 186 7.43 -27.12 13.07
N LYS A 187 6.40 -27.32 13.87
CA LYS A 187 5.79 -28.65 14.06
C LYS A 187 5.17 -29.16 12.76
N SER A 188 4.41 -28.32 12.06
CA SER A 188 3.78 -28.68 10.78
C SER A 188 4.81 -28.99 9.70
N VAL A 189 5.88 -28.20 9.59
CA VAL A 189 6.98 -28.45 8.65
C VAL A 189 7.75 -29.72 9.00
N SER A 190 7.97 -29.98 10.29
CA SER A 190 8.60 -31.24 10.75
C SER A 190 7.75 -32.48 10.45
N ALA A 191 6.44 -32.39 10.72
CA ALA A 191 5.51 -33.48 10.41
C ALA A 191 5.47 -33.75 8.91
N LEU A 192 5.35 -32.70 8.09
CA LEU A 192 5.33 -32.81 6.63
C LEU A 192 6.63 -33.39 6.05
N ALA A 193 7.79 -33.02 6.60
CA ALA A 193 9.06 -33.59 6.20
C ALA A 193 9.13 -35.10 6.52
N SER A 194 8.66 -35.48 7.69
CA SER A 194 8.57 -36.89 8.10
C SER A 194 7.61 -37.67 7.20
N ASP A 195 6.47 -37.11 6.87
CA ASP A 195 5.45 -37.76 6.03
C ASP A 195 5.89 -37.92 4.57
N LEU A 196 6.55 -36.92 3.99
CA LEU A 196 6.95 -36.95 2.59
C LEU A 196 8.26 -37.68 2.34
N PHE A 197 9.21 -37.59 3.26
CA PHE A 197 10.57 -38.08 3.06
C PHE A 197 11.03 -39.10 4.09
N HIS A 198 10.19 -39.45 5.07
CA HIS A 198 10.46 -40.38 6.16
C HIS A 198 11.75 -40.04 6.97
N THR A 199 12.10 -38.73 7.02
CA THR A 199 13.30 -38.26 7.70
C THR A 199 13.08 -36.89 8.35
N GLY A 200 13.98 -36.49 9.24
CA GLY A 200 13.92 -35.20 9.90
C GLY A 200 14.39 -34.05 8.98
N ILE A 201 13.89 -32.81 9.25
CA ILE A 201 14.23 -31.62 8.44
C ILE A 201 15.75 -31.42 8.30
N ARG A 202 16.54 -31.76 9.33
CA ARG A 202 18.00 -31.57 9.34
C ARG A 202 18.69 -32.50 8.37
N ASP A 203 18.13 -33.67 8.15
CA ASP A 203 18.73 -34.77 7.39
C ASP A 203 18.27 -34.78 5.92
N LEU A 204 17.37 -33.86 5.55
CA LEU A 204 16.91 -33.70 4.17
C LEU A 204 18.06 -33.23 3.25
N SER A 205 18.15 -33.87 2.09
CA SER A 205 18.99 -33.42 0.98
C SER A 205 18.53 -32.05 0.43
N VAL A 206 19.37 -31.38 -0.35
CA VAL A 206 19.03 -30.08 -0.96
C VAL A 206 17.79 -30.19 -1.86
N GLY A 207 17.68 -31.30 -2.64
CA GLY A 207 16.54 -31.54 -3.50
C GLY A 207 15.23 -31.70 -2.72
N GLU A 208 15.25 -32.46 -1.62
CA GLU A 208 14.09 -32.67 -0.74
C GLU A 208 13.69 -31.37 -0.02
N LYS A 209 14.64 -30.55 0.40
CA LYS A 209 14.35 -29.21 0.95
C LYS A 209 13.63 -28.33 -0.05
N VAL A 210 14.06 -28.33 -1.31
CA VAL A 210 13.38 -27.57 -2.39
C VAL A 210 11.97 -28.12 -2.64
N ALA A 211 11.80 -29.45 -2.67
CA ALA A 211 10.50 -30.08 -2.83
C ALA A 211 9.55 -29.76 -1.66
N LEU A 212 10.05 -29.81 -0.41
CA LEU A 212 9.30 -29.45 0.79
C LEU A 212 8.82 -27.99 0.74
N VAL A 213 9.70 -27.06 0.39
CA VAL A 213 9.34 -25.62 0.24
C VAL A 213 8.30 -25.43 -0.87
N SER A 214 8.45 -26.14 -2.00
CA SER A 214 7.50 -26.08 -3.10
C SER A 214 6.11 -26.62 -2.70
N HIS A 215 6.07 -27.68 -1.90
CA HIS A 215 4.83 -28.25 -1.37
C HIS A 215 4.14 -27.28 -0.40
N LEU A 216 4.90 -26.70 0.53
CA LEU A 216 4.39 -25.70 1.47
C LEU A 216 3.81 -24.47 0.74
N ARG A 217 4.46 -23.97 -0.30
CA ARG A 217 3.97 -22.82 -1.10
C ARG A 217 2.66 -23.08 -1.84
N LYS A 218 2.36 -24.35 -2.17
CA LYS A 218 1.13 -24.71 -2.89
C LYS A 218 -0.06 -24.88 -1.95
N ASN A 219 0.17 -25.32 -0.71
CA ASN A 219 -0.87 -25.78 0.19
C ASN A 219 -1.11 -24.84 1.39
N TYR A 220 -0.20 -23.90 1.65
CA TYR A 220 -0.27 -22.86 2.69
C TYR A 220 0.02 -21.49 2.10
#